data_a0788ccd85df767a078a29faeaf458dc
#
_entry.id   a0788ccd85df767a078a29faeaf458dc
#
_cell.length_a   1.000
_cell.length_b   1.000
_cell.length_c   1.000
_cell.angle_alpha   90.00
_cell.angle_beta   90.00
_cell.angle_gamma   90.00
#
_symmetry.space_group_name_H-M   'P 1'
#
loop_
_entity.id
_entity.type
_entity.pdbx_description
1 polymer ?
#
loop_
_entity_poly.entity_id
_entity_poly.type
_entity_poly.pdbx_seq_one_letter_code
_entity_poly.pdbx_strand_id
1 'polypeptide(L)'
;MRSMLFVPGDRPERFEKAEKSGADAVIFDLEDAVAAERRAEARGHIADYLRRSSRAVPLWVRINPVDATDLGGSVALADLAAVVATRPDGIMLPKARHGDDVRRLDHWLEAFETAAGLAVGAIRAIPMITETAGALLAMPTFAALPARVLGVTWGAEDLATDLGALGNRDASGRYEAPYVWASSLCLTAAAAAGVLAIDTVDTEIRDIDAMRSRARESRRAGYVGKLAIHPAQVAAIHDAFTPTEAEIDEARKIIAAFEAAPGVGALRIEGKLIDRPHWVKAQRVLAAAARR
;
A
#
# COMPACT_ATOMS: atom_id res chain seq x y z
N MET A 1 0.67 3.24 -9.31
CA MET A 1 1.67 2.86 -8.28
C MET A 1 1.57 1.36 -8.12
N ARG A 2 2.51 0.61 -8.76
CA ARG A 2 2.55 -0.86 -8.77
C ARG A 2 3.43 -1.40 -7.65
N SER A 3 4.55 -0.70 -7.37
CA SER A 3 5.49 -1.10 -6.33
C SER A 3 5.82 0.03 -5.38
N MET A 4 5.91 -0.28 -4.08
CA MET A 4 6.41 0.60 -3.03
C MET A 4 7.53 -0.12 -2.29
N LEU A 5 8.76 0.40 -2.36
CA LEU A 5 9.95 -0.24 -1.82
C LEU A 5 10.28 0.28 -0.42
N PHE A 6 10.31 -0.60 0.57
CA PHE A 6 10.78 -0.28 1.92
C PHE A 6 12.30 -0.10 1.99
N VAL A 7 12.70 0.87 2.79
CA VAL A 7 14.11 1.14 3.13
C VAL A 7 14.22 1.48 4.60
N PRO A 8 15.05 0.78 5.41
CA PRO A 8 15.24 1.12 6.81
C PRO A 8 15.76 2.55 6.98
N GLY A 9 15.12 3.34 7.84
CA GLY A 9 15.44 4.75 8.08
C GLY A 9 16.82 4.97 8.72
N ASP A 10 17.38 3.94 9.33
CA ASP A 10 18.73 3.96 9.91
C ASP A 10 19.84 3.57 8.90
N ARG A 11 19.50 3.47 7.60
CA ARG A 11 20.43 3.10 6.51
C ARG A 11 20.45 4.18 5.41
N PRO A 12 20.89 5.42 5.72
CA PRO A 12 20.84 6.55 4.78
C PRO A 12 21.64 6.29 3.49
N GLU A 13 22.65 5.43 3.52
CA GLU A 13 23.43 5.01 2.35
C GLU A 13 22.62 4.24 1.29
N ARG A 14 21.42 3.78 1.67
CA ARG A 14 20.51 3.05 0.77
C ARG A 14 19.44 3.93 0.13
N PHE A 15 19.20 5.14 0.63
CA PHE A 15 18.06 5.97 0.24
C PHE A 15 18.09 6.34 -1.25
N GLU A 16 19.21 6.89 -1.72
CA GLU A 16 19.37 7.24 -3.13
C GLU A 16 19.30 6.02 -4.06
N LYS A 17 19.86 4.89 -3.64
CA LYS A 17 19.80 3.65 -4.40
C LYS A 17 18.36 3.13 -4.50
N ALA A 18 17.56 3.27 -3.44
CA ALA A 18 16.15 2.89 -3.45
C ALA A 18 15.33 3.79 -4.36
N GLU A 19 15.55 5.11 -4.34
CA GLU A 19 14.89 6.07 -5.23
C GLU A 19 15.22 5.78 -6.71
N LYS A 20 16.42 5.29 -7.00
CA LYS A 20 16.88 4.88 -8.34
C LYS A 20 16.59 3.42 -8.70
N SER A 21 15.89 2.66 -7.86
CA SER A 21 15.63 1.23 -8.06
C SER A 21 14.62 0.90 -9.16
N GLY A 22 13.92 1.92 -9.66
CA GLY A 22 12.79 1.76 -10.58
C GLY A 22 11.44 1.49 -9.87
N ALA A 23 11.41 1.45 -8.53
CA ALA A 23 10.13 1.38 -7.79
C ALA A 23 9.27 2.61 -8.06
N ASP A 24 7.95 2.43 -8.10
CA ASP A 24 7.01 3.54 -8.30
C ASP A 24 6.92 4.47 -7.08
N ALA A 25 7.34 4.02 -5.89
CA ALA A 25 7.48 4.82 -4.68
C ALA A 25 8.49 4.17 -3.70
N VAL A 26 9.05 4.97 -2.80
CA VAL A 26 9.93 4.51 -1.71
C VAL A 26 9.24 4.79 -0.37
N ILE A 27 9.39 3.85 0.59
CA ILE A 27 8.90 3.98 1.95
C ILE A 27 10.10 3.94 2.89
N PHE A 28 10.43 5.06 3.51
CA PHE A 28 11.42 5.10 4.59
C PHE A 28 10.78 4.61 5.88
N ASP A 29 11.39 3.61 6.49
CA ASP A 29 10.83 2.95 7.65
C ASP A 29 11.40 3.49 8.97
N LEU A 30 10.54 3.84 9.92
CA LEU A 30 10.87 4.22 11.29
C LEU A 30 10.40 3.18 12.32
N GLU A 31 9.79 2.10 11.86
CA GLU A 31 9.14 1.10 12.72
C GLU A 31 9.99 -0.17 12.82
N ASP A 32 9.51 -1.31 12.40
CA ASP A 32 10.10 -2.63 12.68
C ASP A 32 11.51 -2.84 12.10
N ALA A 33 11.87 -2.16 11.02
CA ALA A 33 13.24 -2.25 10.48
C ALA A 33 14.26 -1.39 11.23
N VAL A 34 13.85 -0.63 12.26
CA VAL A 34 14.71 0.29 13.04
C VAL A 34 14.59 -0.01 14.51
N ALA A 35 15.72 -0.39 15.14
CA ALA A 35 15.79 -0.60 16.58
C ALA A 35 15.39 0.68 17.34
N ALA A 36 14.73 0.53 18.50
CA ALA A 36 14.16 1.63 19.26
C ALA A 36 15.20 2.75 19.56
N GLU A 37 16.42 2.36 19.91
CA GLU A 37 17.53 3.24 20.25
C GLU A 37 18.03 4.08 19.06
N ARG A 38 17.76 3.60 17.83
CA ARG A 38 18.18 4.25 16.58
C ARG A 38 17.09 5.12 15.94
N ARG A 39 15.86 5.09 16.46
CA ARG A 39 14.73 5.84 15.87
C ARG A 39 14.98 7.33 15.77
N ALA A 40 15.60 7.93 16.79
CA ALA A 40 15.92 9.37 16.77
C ALA A 40 16.91 9.73 15.65
N GLU A 41 17.95 8.92 15.44
CA GLU A 41 18.90 9.05 14.36
C GLU A 41 18.23 8.86 13.00
N ALA A 42 17.40 7.82 12.85
CA ALA A 42 16.67 7.51 11.64
C ALA A 42 15.72 8.65 11.21
N ARG A 43 15.00 9.29 12.15
CA ARG A 43 14.19 10.49 11.89
C ARG A 43 15.02 11.61 11.25
N GLY A 44 16.21 11.87 11.81
CA GLY A 44 17.14 12.87 11.28
C GLY A 44 17.57 12.54 9.84
N HIS A 45 18.01 11.32 9.60
CA HIS A 45 18.42 10.85 8.28
C HIS A 45 17.31 11.01 7.22
N ILE A 46 16.09 10.59 7.55
CA ILE A 46 14.94 10.71 6.66
C ILE A 46 14.60 12.17 6.40
N ALA A 47 14.52 13.00 7.45
CA ALA A 47 14.21 14.42 7.31
C ALA A 47 15.25 15.14 6.43
N ASP A 48 16.53 14.87 6.63
CA ASP A 48 17.61 15.45 5.83
C ASP A 48 17.56 14.98 4.39
N TYR A 49 17.25 13.71 4.15
CA TYR A 49 17.10 13.20 2.79
C TYR A 49 15.90 13.83 2.08
N LEU A 50 14.75 13.90 2.72
CA LEU A 50 13.54 14.51 2.15
C LEU A 50 13.72 15.99 1.77
N ARG A 51 14.57 16.75 2.51
CA ARG A 51 14.88 18.15 2.16
C ARG A 51 15.75 18.29 0.90
N ARG A 52 16.64 17.34 0.64
CA ARG A 52 17.66 17.42 -0.44
C ARG A 52 17.37 16.55 -1.65
N SER A 53 16.44 15.59 -1.55
CA SER A 53 16.11 14.66 -2.65
C SER A 53 15.50 15.41 -3.83
N SER A 54 15.85 14.97 -5.04
CA SER A 54 15.21 15.42 -6.29
C SER A 54 13.78 14.91 -6.44
N ARG A 55 13.36 13.95 -5.61
CA ARG A 55 12.04 13.30 -5.62
C ARG A 55 11.69 12.74 -6.99
N ALA A 56 12.58 11.90 -7.53
CA ALA A 56 12.35 11.20 -8.78
C ALA A 56 11.11 10.29 -8.73
N VAL A 57 10.75 9.84 -7.52
CA VAL A 57 9.53 9.07 -7.22
C VAL A 57 8.89 9.59 -5.93
N PRO A 58 7.60 9.32 -5.67
CA PRO A 58 6.96 9.62 -4.39
C PRO A 58 7.69 9.00 -3.21
N LEU A 59 7.93 9.80 -2.17
CA LEU A 59 8.66 9.43 -0.96
C LEU A 59 7.72 9.39 0.25
N TRP A 60 7.54 8.19 0.79
CA TRP A 60 6.66 7.90 1.93
C TRP A 60 7.48 7.63 3.18
N VAL A 61 6.85 7.78 4.33
CA VAL A 61 7.45 7.41 5.61
C VAL A 61 6.49 6.49 6.36
N ARG A 62 6.95 5.28 6.72
CA ARG A 62 6.24 4.45 7.69
C ARG A 62 6.65 4.90 9.09
N ILE A 63 5.69 5.43 9.83
CA ILE A 63 5.86 5.87 11.22
C ILE A 63 5.62 4.70 12.18
N ASN A 64 5.85 4.91 13.48
CA ASN A 64 5.42 3.98 14.51
C ASN A 64 3.90 4.00 14.69
N PRO A 65 3.28 2.93 15.27
CA PRO A 65 1.85 2.90 15.55
C PRO A 65 1.37 4.08 16.41
N VAL A 66 0.15 4.55 16.17
CA VAL A 66 -0.39 5.72 16.89
C VAL A 66 -0.59 5.52 18.40
N ASP A 67 -0.60 4.30 18.85
CA ASP A 67 -0.66 3.92 20.26
C ASP A 67 0.70 3.56 20.87
N ALA A 68 1.76 3.52 20.06
CA ALA A 68 3.10 3.27 20.56
C ALA A 68 3.57 4.45 21.44
N THR A 69 3.95 4.13 22.66
CA THR A 69 4.45 5.09 23.64
C THR A 69 5.79 4.66 24.20
N ASP A 70 6.61 5.62 24.56
CA ASP A 70 7.81 5.47 25.37
C ASP A 70 7.72 6.36 26.61
N LEU A 71 8.81 6.43 27.39
CA LEU A 71 8.86 7.28 28.60
C LEU A 71 8.71 8.77 28.33
N GLY A 72 8.82 9.20 27.06
CA GLY A 72 8.73 10.60 26.62
C GLY A 72 7.40 10.97 25.97
N GLY A 73 6.52 10.02 25.68
CA GLY A 73 5.25 10.25 24.99
C GLY A 73 5.02 9.37 23.76
N SER A 74 4.22 9.83 22.84
CA SER A 74 3.90 9.05 21.62
C SER A 74 5.07 9.06 20.64
N VAL A 75 5.54 7.85 20.28
CA VAL A 75 6.60 7.65 19.29
C VAL A 75 6.15 8.14 17.91
N ALA A 76 4.90 7.90 17.53
CA ALA A 76 4.33 8.38 16.27
C ALA A 76 4.30 9.90 16.16
N LEU A 77 3.99 10.62 17.25
CA LEU A 77 4.05 12.09 17.26
C LEU A 77 5.47 12.60 17.05
N ALA A 78 6.48 11.96 17.66
CA ALA A 78 7.87 12.30 17.43
C ALA A 78 8.32 12.05 15.98
N ASP A 79 7.82 10.97 15.34
CA ASP A 79 8.06 10.70 13.93
C ASP A 79 7.45 11.79 13.05
N LEU A 80 6.18 12.13 13.26
CA LEU A 80 5.48 13.17 12.49
C LEU A 80 6.13 14.55 12.67
N ALA A 81 6.52 14.92 13.90
CA ALA A 81 7.21 16.19 14.18
C ALA A 81 8.53 16.30 13.41
N ALA A 82 9.23 15.19 13.19
CA ALA A 82 10.50 15.19 12.45
C ALA A 82 10.30 15.31 10.93
N VAL A 83 9.24 14.67 10.39
CA VAL A 83 9.17 14.48 8.93
C VAL A 83 8.12 15.35 8.22
N VAL A 84 7.02 15.78 8.88
CA VAL A 84 5.91 16.48 8.19
C VAL A 84 6.38 17.80 7.54
N ALA A 85 7.19 18.59 8.23
CA ALA A 85 7.72 19.86 7.70
C ALA A 85 8.64 19.66 6.47
N THR A 86 9.14 18.45 6.23
CA THR A 86 9.93 18.11 5.04
C THR A 86 9.08 17.67 3.85
N ARG A 87 7.75 17.65 4.01
CA ARG A 87 6.73 17.38 2.97
C ARG A 87 6.90 16.00 2.30
N PRO A 88 6.86 14.88 3.05
CA PRO A 88 6.75 13.57 2.41
C PRO A 88 5.46 13.51 1.57
N ASP A 89 5.44 12.67 0.53
CA ASP A 89 4.24 12.48 -0.29
C ASP A 89 3.13 11.75 0.48
N GLY A 90 3.51 10.97 1.49
CA GLY A 90 2.55 10.33 2.38
C GLY A 90 3.17 9.66 3.60
N ILE A 91 2.27 9.27 4.49
CA ILE A 91 2.57 8.52 5.71
C ILE A 91 1.93 7.14 5.60
N MET A 92 2.70 6.10 5.89
CA MET A 92 2.18 4.75 6.10
C MET A 92 2.01 4.53 7.60
N LEU A 93 0.79 4.18 8.01
CA LEU A 93 0.44 3.89 9.40
C LEU A 93 0.42 2.38 9.61
N PRO A 94 1.38 1.78 10.33
CA PRO A 94 1.35 0.38 10.67
C PRO A 94 0.35 0.11 11.80
N LYS A 95 -0.04 -1.15 11.96
CA LYS A 95 -0.78 -1.69 13.10
C LYS A 95 -2.04 -0.87 13.47
N ALA A 96 -2.74 -0.33 12.45
CA ALA A 96 -4.03 0.33 12.65
C ALA A 96 -5.07 -0.72 13.09
N ARG A 97 -5.56 -0.60 14.33
CA ARG A 97 -6.48 -1.56 14.96
C ARG A 97 -7.94 -1.20 14.77
N HIS A 98 -8.21 0.06 14.45
CA HIS A 98 -9.54 0.60 14.29
C HIS A 98 -9.53 1.80 13.35
N GLY A 99 -10.66 2.10 12.69
CA GLY A 99 -10.80 3.30 11.88
C GLY A 99 -10.50 4.61 12.64
N ASP A 100 -10.65 4.61 13.97
CA ASP A 100 -10.29 5.75 14.81
C ASP A 100 -8.79 6.01 14.85
N ASP A 101 -7.94 5.01 14.70
CA ASP A 101 -6.49 5.20 14.61
C ASP A 101 -6.14 5.99 13.35
N VAL A 102 -6.85 5.72 12.25
CA VAL A 102 -6.69 6.45 10.99
C VAL A 102 -7.21 7.88 11.10
N ARG A 103 -8.35 8.09 11.78
CA ARG A 103 -8.86 9.44 12.07
C ARG A 103 -7.94 10.23 12.99
N ARG A 104 -7.33 9.57 13.98
CA ARG A 104 -6.32 10.18 14.86
C ARG A 104 -5.10 10.65 14.07
N LEU A 105 -4.58 9.80 13.17
CA LEU A 105 -3.49 10.20 12.28
C LEU A 105 -3.90 11.39 11.41
N ASP A 106 -5.11 11.41 10.86
CA ASP A 106 -5.64 12.50 10.04
C ASP A 106 -5.61 13.82 10.80
N HIS A 107 -6.12 13.88 12.03
CA HIS A 107 -6.11 15.08 12.88
C HIS A 107 -4.68 15.52 13.24
N TRP A 108 -3.78 14.58 13.50
CA TRP A 108 -2.38 14.92 13.77
C TRP A 108 -1.71 15.51 12.53
N LEU A 109 -1.94 14.91 11.35
CA LEU A 109 -1.40 15.45 10.09
C LEU A 109 -1.96 16.84 9.81
N GLU A 110 -3.25 17.09 10.02
CA GLU A 110 -3.86 18.41 9.88
C GLU A 110 -3.15 19.46 10.75
N ALA A 111 -2.90 19.13 12.02
CA ALA A 111 -2.19 20.02 12.94
C ALA A 111 -0.75 20.29 12.51
N PHE A 112 -0.01 19.24 12.13
CA PHE A 112 1.39 19.38 11.70
C PHE A 112 1.51 20.07 10.33
N GLU A 113 0.63 19.80 9.38
CA GLU A 113 0.56 20.49 8.09
C GLU A 113 0.31 21.99 8.29
N THR A 114 -0.65 22.35 9.15
CA THR A 114 -0.96 23.72 9.49
C THR A 114 0.25 24.43 10.13
N ALA A 115 0.89 23.78 11.11
CA ALA A 115 2.09 24.32 11.78
C ALA A 115 3.27 24.50 10.81
N ALA A 116 3.37 23.64 9.80
CA ALA A 116 4.40 23.72 8.76
C ALA A 116 4.05 24.65 7.58
N GLY A 117 2.88 25.30 7.59
CA GLY A 117 2.40 26.13 6.49
C GLY A 117 2.06 25.35 5.21
N LEU A 118 1.71 24.07 5.34
CA LEU A 118 1.26 23.24 4.25
C LEU A 118 -0.27 23.30 4.11
N ALA A 119 -0.78 23.01 2.94
CA ALA A 119 -2.21 22.83 2.77
C ALA A 119 -2.67 21.56 3.53
N VAL A 120 -3.77 21.64 4.25
CA VAL A 120 -4.38 20.48 4.93
C VAL A 120 -4.73 19.42 3.88
N GLY A 121 -4.35 18.17 4.14
CA GLY A 121 -4.53 17.05 3.22
C GLY A 121 -3.44 16.92 2.14
N ALA A 122 -2.39 17.74 2.18
CA ALA A 122 -1.25 17.65 1.26
C ALA A 122 -0.50 16.33 1.39
N ILE A 123 -0.39 15.80 2.61
CA ILE A 123 0.27 14.53 2.91
C ILE A 123 -0.78 13.41 2.89
N ARG A 124 -0.58 12.42 2.02
CA ARG A 124 -1.50 11.28 1.88
C ARG A 124 -1.25 10.24 2.98
N ALA A 125 -2.17 9.29 3.13
CA ALA A 125 -2.03 8.22 4.11
C ALA A 125 -2.32 6.85 3.49
N ILE A 126 -1.59 5.81 3.96
CA ILE A 126 -1.86 4.39 3.69
C ILE A 126 -1.79 3.66 5.03
N PRO A 127 -2.92 3.31 5.67
CA PRO A 127 -2.92 2.46 6.85
C PRO A 127 -2.79 0.98 6.50
N MET A 128 -2.09 0.23 7.35
CA MET A 128 -2.02 -1.23 7.38
C MET A 128 -3.11 -1.73 8.34
N ILE A 129 -4.16 -2.37 7.80
CA ILE A 129 -5.43 -2.54 8.53
C ILE A 129 -5.72 -3.97 8.98
N THR A 130 -4.75 -4.88 8.91
CA THR A 130 -4.97 -6.30 9.27
C THR A 130 -3.81 -6.91 10.05
N GLU A 131 -2.96 -6.11 10.64
CA GLU A 131 -1.76 -6.59 11.34
C GLU A 131 -2.04 -7.14 12.74
N THR A 132 -3.28 -6.99 13.23
CA THR A 132 -3.69 -7.51 14.53
C THR A 132 -5.05 -8.22 14.44
N ALA A 133 -5.29 -9.19 15.32
CA ALA A 133 -6.58 -9.87 15.44
C ALA A 133 -7.71 -8.88 15.77
N GLY A 134 -7.41 -7.86 16.60
CA GLY A 134 -8.34 -6.79 16.93
C GLY A 134 -8.77 -6.00 15.70
N ALA A 135 -7.85 -5.70 14.78
CA ALA A 135 -8.16 -5.02 13.52
C ALA A 135 -9.11 -5.84 12.63
N LEU A 136 -8.90 -7.16 12.55
CA LEU A 136 -9.80 -8.05 11.78
C LEU A 136 -11.24 -8.01 12.33
N LEU A 137 -11.40 -7.98 13.66
CA LEU A 137 -12.72 -7.87 14.30
C LEU A 137 -13.33 -6.48 14.17
N ALA A 138 -12.51 -5.44 14.00
CA ALA A 138 -12.93 -4.05 13.82
C ALA A 138 -13.06 -3.63 12.34
N MET A 139 -12.95 -4.55 11.38
CA MET A 139 -12.91 -4.27 9.95
C MET A 139 -14.00 -3.34 9.42
N PRO A 140 -15.28 -3.40 9.88
CA PRO A 140 -16.29 -2.46 9.43
C PRO A 140 -15.97 -0.99 9.69
N THR A 141 -15.09 -0.67 10.65
CA THR A 141 -14.71 0.70 10.98
C THR A 141 -13.81 1.34 9.93
N PHE A 142 -13.21 0.53 9.06
CA PHE A 142 -12.39 0.97 7.93
C PHE A 142 -13.19 1.21 6.64
N ALA A 143 -14.52 1.02 6.66
CA ALA A 143 -15.37 1.31 5.49
C ALA A 143 -15.55 2.82 5.21
N ALA A 144 -15.22 3.69 6.18
CA ALA A 144 -15.31 5.15 6.04
C ALA A 144 -13.99 5.77 6.54
N LEU A 145 -13.11 6.10 5.60
CA LEU A 145 -11.77 6.62 5.86
C LEU A 145 -11.67 8.11 5.50
N PRO A 146 -10.77 8.88 6.16
CA PRO A 146 -10.50 10.27 5.81
C PRO A 146 -10.08 10.43 4.34
N ALA A 147 -10.41 11.57 3.72
CA ALA A 147 -10.19 11.87 2.30
C ALA A 147 -8.71 11.81 1.86
N ARG A 148 -7.77 11.97 2.82
CA ARG A 148 -6.33 11.85 2.52
C ARG A 148 -5.87 10.41 2.33
N VAL A 149 -6.67 9.39 2.73
CA VAL A 149 -6.31 7.99 2.56
C VAL A 149 -6.31 7.63 1.08
N LEU A 150 -5.14 7.32 0.54
CA LEU A 150 -4.97 6.91 -0.86
C LEU A 150 -5.33 5.44 -1.06
N GLY A 151 -5.01 4.61 -0.09
CA GLY A 151 -5.21 3.17 -0.14
C GLY A 151 -5.03 2.55 1.24
N VAL A 152 -5.27 1.25 1.30
CA VAL A 152 -5.00 0.43 2.47
C VAL A 152 -4.11 -0.75 2.08
N THR A 153 -3.40 -1.30 3.05
CA THR A 153 -2.59 -2.50 2.86
C THR A 153 -2.79 -3.46 4.04
N TRP A 154 -2.24 -4.65 3.92
CA TRP A 154 -2.34 -5.70 4.92
C TRP A 154 -0.96 -6.26 5.28
N GLY A 155 -0.83 -6.84 6.47
CA GLY A 155 0.41 -7.42 6.95
C GLY A 155 0.20 -8.85 7.44
N ALA A 156 0.92 -9.82 6.86
CA ALA A 156 0.83 -11.23 7.24
C ALA A 156 1.75 -11.58 8.41
N GLU A 157 2.92 -10.94 8.49
CA GLU A 157 3.95 -11.27 9.47
C GLU A 157 3.53 -10.83 10.89
N ASP A 158 3.10 -9.57 11.02
CA ASP A 158 2.60 -9.04 12.29
C ASP A 158 1.35 -9.75 12.76
N LEU A 159 0.42 -10.05 11.84
CA LEU A 159 -0.77 -10.83 12.17
C LEU A 159 -0.41 -12.23 12.66
N ALA A 160 0.60 -12.89 12.06
CA ALA A 160 1.05 -14.20 12.55
C ALA A 160 1.59 -14.12 13.97
N THR A 161 2.35 -13.09 14.28
CA THR A 161 2.87 -12.81 15.61
C THR A 161 1.73 -12.57 16.61
N ASP A 162 0.75 -11.74 16.26
CA ASP A 162 -0.39 -11.41 17.13
C ASP A 162 -1.30 -12.63 17.39
N LEU A 163 -1.44 -13.52 16.41
CA LEU A 163 -2.19 -14.79 16.54
C LEU A 163 -1.39 -15.87 17.29
N GLY A 164 -0.10 -15.66 17.55
CA GLY A 164 0.77 -16.69 18.14
C GLY A 164 1.06 -17.86 17.19
N ALA A 165 0.98 -17.63 15.87
CA ALA A 165 1.22 -18.65 14.87
C ALA A 165 2.71 -18.88 14.64
N LEU A 166 3.09 -20.13 14.30
CA LEU A 166 4.47 -20.48 13.96
C LEU A 166 4.88 -20.05 12.53
N GLY A 167 3.91 -19.69 11.70
CA GLY A 167 4.10 -19.22 10.33
C GLY A 167 2.76 -18.81 9.72
N ASN A 168 2.84 -18.23 8.55
CA ASN A 168 1.64 -17.72 7.82
C ASN A 168 1.38 -18.46 6.51
N ARG A 169 2.27 -19.40 6.13
CA ARG A 169 2.17 -20.18 4.88
C ARG A 169 2.28 -21.67 5.12
N ASP A 170 1.61 -22.44 4.28
CA ASP A 170 1.72 -23.89 4.21
C ASP A 170 3.04 -24.34 3.53
N ALA A 171 3.30 -25.64 3.52
CA ALA A 171 4.48 -26.23 2.87
C ALA A 171 4.57 -25.97 1.36
N SER A 172 3.47 -25.58 0.71
CA SER A 172 3.46 -25.18 -0.71
C SER A 172 3.70 -23.68 -0.93
N GLY A 173 3.91 -22.90 0.15
CA GLY A 173 4.10 -21.45 0.13
C GLY A 173 2.82 -20.64 -0.02
N ARG A 174 1.64 -21.26 0.11
CA ARG A 174 0.34 -20.56 0.11
C ARG A 174 -0.02 -20.11 1.51
N TYR A 175 -0.65 -18.93 1.60
CA TYR A 175 -1.14 -18.43 2.87
C TYR A 175 -2.17 -19.39 3.51
N GLU A 176 -2.03 -19.61 4.81
CA GLU A 176 -3.00 -20.31 5.64
C GLU A 176 -4.30 -19.50 5.74
N ALA A 177 -5.40 -20.16 6.11
CA ALA A 177 -6.74 -19.61 6.09
C ALA A 177 -6.89 -18.24 6.80
N PRO A 178 -6.31 -17.98 8.00
CA PRO A 178 -6.41 -16.67 8.66
C PRO A 178 -5.88 -15.51 7.80
N TYR A 179 -4.79 -15.73 7.06
CA TYR A 179 -4.14 -14.70 6.24
C TYR A 179 -4.86 -14.49 4.91
N VAL A 180 -5.43 -15.56 4.32
CA VAL A 180 -6.34 -15.45 3.17
C VAL A 180 -7.56 -14.61 3.55
N TRP A 181 -8.11 -14.83 4.75
CA TRP A 181 -9.23 -14.05 5.25
C TRP A 181 -8.84 -12.59 5.48
N ALA A 182 -7.70 -12.32 6.12
CA ALA A 182 -7.18 -10.96 6.34
C ALA A 182 -6.99 -10.19 5.01
N SER A 183 -6.37 -10.83 4.01
CA SER A 183 -6.24 -10.27 2.66
C SER A 183 -7.59 -9.95 2.03
N SER A 184 -8.56 -10.86 2.14
CA SER A 184 -9.92 -10.68 1.60
C SER A 184 -10.65 -9.53 2.29
N LEU A 185 -10.51 -9.39 3.60
CA LEU A 185 -11.07 -8.28 4.37
C LEU A 185 -10.44 -6.94 3.98
N CYS A 186 -9.13 -6.89 3.75
CA CYS A 186 -8.43 -5.69 3.27
C CYS A 186 -9.00 -5.23 1.91
N LEU A 187 -9.16 -6.15 0.95
CA LEU A 187 -9.79 -5.85 -0.35
C LEU A 187 -11.23 -5.34 -0.19
N THR A 188 -12.00 -5.96 0.70
CA THR A 188 -13.39 -5.58 0.95
C THR A 188 -13.48 -4.19 1.58
N ALA A 189 -12.64 -3.89 2.57
CA ALA A 189 -12.57 -2.57 3.21
C ALA A 189 -12.13 -1.48 2.22
N ALA A 190 -11.11 -1.76 1.40
CA ALA A 190 -10.67 -0.84 0.34
C ALA A 190 -11.80 -0.49 -0.63
N ALA A 191 -12.55 -1.51 -1.08
CA ALA A 191 -13.67 -1.33 -1.99
C ALA A 191 -14.81 -0.53 -1.34
N ALA A 192 -15.14 -0.81 -0.07
CA ALA A 192 -16.17 -0.11 0.68
C ALA A 192 -15.80 1.37 0.91
N ALA A 193 -14.53 1.65 1.22
CA ALA A 193 -14.02 3.01 1.42
C ALA A 193 -13.72 3.76 0.11
N GLY A 194 -13.79 3.10 -1.05
CA GLY A 194 -13.47 3.71 -2.34
C GLY A 194 -11.99 4.06 -2.53
N VAL A 195 -11.08 3.33 -1.85
CA VAL A 195 -9.63 3.55 -1.89
C VAL A 195 -8.88 2.38 -2.55
N LEU A 196 -7.57 2.55 -2.80
CA LEU A 196 -6.74 1.51 -3.40
C LEU A 196 -6.45 0.38 -2.39
N ALA A 197 -6.35 -0.86 -2.88
CA ALA A 197 -5.78 -1.98 -2.14
C ALA A 197 -4.37 -2.28 -2.63
N ILE A 198 -3.38 -2.23 -1.73
CA ILE A 198 -1.98 -2.54 -1.99
C ILE A 198 -1.64 -3.84 -1.28
N ASP A 199 -1.06 -4.80 -2.01
CA ASP A 199 -0.72 -6.09 -1.46
C ASP A 199 0.50 -6.02 -0.53
N THR A 200 0.56 -6.95 0.43
CA THR A 200 1.62 -7.06 1.43
C THR A 200 2.99 -7.40 0.83
N VAL A 201 4.03 -7.36 1.65
CA VAL A 201 5.39 -7.81 1.30
C VAL A 201 5.43 -9.32 0.99
N ASP A 202 6.48 -9.72 0.32
CA ASP A 202 6.87 -11.13 0.20
C ASP A 202 8.28 -11.29 0.80
N THR A 203 8.38 -12.07 1.85
CA THR A 203 9.63 -12.25 2.60
C THR A 203 10.64 -13.16 1.88
N GLU A 204 10.17 -13.97 0.91
CA GLU A 204 11.07 -14.76 0.07
C GLU A 204 11.65 -13.89 -1.05
N ILE A 205 12.93 -13.53 -0.89
CA ILE A 205 13.64 -12.66 -1.85
C ILE A 205 14.46 -13.45 -2.89
N ARG A 206 14.61 -14.76 -2.73
CA ARG A 206 15.42 -15.60 -3.63
C ARG A 206 14.59 -16.17 -4.77
N ASP A 207 13.35 -16.54 -4.50
CA ASP A 207 12.42 -17.09 -5.50
C ASP A 207 11.52 -16.00 -6.09
N ILE A 208 12.11 -15.23 -7.00
CA ILE A 208 11.42 -14.11 -7.68
C ILE A 208 10.28 -14.62 -8.57
N ASP A 209 10.37 -15.82 -9.14
CA ASP A 209 9.33 -16.36 -10.02
C ASP A 209 8.10 -16.78 -9.23
N ALA A 210 8.27 -17.44 -8.08
CA ALA A 210 7.16 -17.73 -7.18
C ALA A 210 6.52 -16.44 -6.65
N MET A 211 7.31 -15.43 -6.27
CA MET A 211 6.79 -14.12 -5.86
C MET A 211 6.00 -13.45 -7.00
N ARG A 212 6.49 -13.48 -8.24
CA ARG A 212 5.78 -12.97 -9.42
C ARG A 212 4.44 -13.67 -9.63
N SER A 213 4.39 -15.00 -9.45
CA SER A 213 3.14 -15.77 -9.55
C SER A 213 2.12 -15.30 -8.52
N ARG A 214 2.54 -15.18 -7.24
CA ARG A 214 1.68 -14.68 -6.15
C ARG A 214 1.22 -13.24 -6.41
N ALA A 215 2.08 -12.37 -6.93
CA ALA A 215 1.73 -11.00 -7.29
C ALA A 215 0.67 -10.94 -8.42
N ARG A 216 0.72 -11.85 -9.41
CA ARG A 216 -0.32 -11.98 -10.44
C ARG A 216 -1.66 -12.45 -9.84
N GLU A 217 -1.64 -13.36 -8.88
CA GLU A 217 -2.83 -13.79 -8.14
C GLU A 217 -3.45 -12.62 -7.36
N SER A 218 -2.64 -11.84 -6.65
CA SER A 218 -3.08 -10.64 -5.93
C SER A 218 -3.72 -9.62 -6.87
N ARG A 219 -3.10 -9.34 -8.03
CA ARG A 219 -3.71 -8.48 -9.05
C ARG A 219 -5.05 -9.02 -9.53
N ARG A 220 -5.17 -10.33 -9.79
CA ARG A 220 -6.43 -10.96 -10.17
C ARG A 220 -7.50 -10.84 -9.11
N ALA A 221 -7.12 -10.87 -7.82
CA ALA A 221 -8.03 -10.68 -6.70
C ALA A 221 -8.53 -9.23 -6.57
N GLY A 222 -7.78 -8.23 -7.08
CA GLY A 222 -8.19 -6.83 -7.05
C GLY A 222 -7.18 -5.84 -6.48
N TYR A 223 -6.04 -6.30 -6.04
CA TYR A 223 -4.93 -5.43 -5.64
C TYR A 223 -4.39 -4.65 -6.84
N VAL A 224 -3.92 -3.42 -6.61
CA VAL A 224 -3.42 -2.54 -7.68
C VAL A 224 -1.89 -2.42 -7.70
N GLY A 225 -1.24 -2.90 -6.66
CA GLY A 225 0.20 -2.89 -6.48
C GLY A 225 0.60 -3.74 -5.28
N LYS A 226 1.90 -3.78 -4.99
CA LYS A 226 2.49 -4.61 -3.94
C LYS A 226 3.62 -3.89 -3.22
N LEU A 227 3.75 -4.14 -1.93
CA LEU A 227 4.91 -3.73 -1.13
C LEU A 227 6.12 -4.59 -1.49
N ALA A 228 7.30 -3.98 -1.54
CA ALA A 228 8.57 -4.65 -1.79
C ALA A 228 9.56 -4.37 -0.64
N ILE A 229 10.37 -5.36 -0.28
CA ILE A 229 11.43 -5.25 0.73
C ILE A 229 12.84 -5.37 0.14
N HIS A 230 12.93 -5.66 -1.15
CA HIS A 230 14.20 -5.76 -1.86
C HIS A 230 14.09 -5.22 -3.29
N PRO A 231 15.09 -4.47 -3.81
CA PRO A 231 15.04 -3.91 -5.16
C PRO A 231 14.84 -4.96 -6.26
N ALA A 232 15.35 -6.19 -6.09
CA ALA A 232 15.17 -7.28 -7.06
C ALA A 232 13.70 -7.67 -7.28
N GLN A 233 12.80 -7.36 -6.34
CA GLN A 233 11.37 -7.65 -6.46
C GLN A 233 10.65 -6.69 -7.40
N VAL A 234 11.18 -5.47 -7.59
CA VAL A 234 10.50 -4.36 -8.29
C VAL A 234 10.09 -4.74 -9.72
N ALA A 235 11.03 -5.26 -10.50
CA ALA A 235 10.75 -5.63 -11.90
C ALA A 235 9.68 -6.71 -12.02
N ALA A 236 9.70 -7.71 -11.14
CA ALA A 236 8.70 -8.79 -11.12
C ALA A 236 7.32 -8.31 -10.66
N ILE A 237 7.27 -7.36 -9.73
CA ILE A 237 6.02 -6.69 -9.34
C ILE A 237 5.46 -5.88 -10.51
N HIS A 238 6.29 -5.11 -11.21
CA HIS A 238 5.87 -4.35 -12.38
C HIS A 238 5.30 -5.26 -13.48
N ASP A 239 5.98 -6.37 -13.78
CA ASP A 239 5.50 -7.37 -14.73
C ASP A 239 4.12 -7.94 -14.30
N ALA A 240 3.96 -8.28 -13.02
CA ALA A 240 2.73 -8.84 -12.50
C ALA A 240 1.54 -7.86 -12.54
N PHE A 241 1.77 -6.58 -12.22
CA PHE A 241 0.71 -5.57 -12.10
C PHE A 241 0.48 -4.75 -13.38
N THR A 242 1.28 -4.94 -14.43
CA THR A 242 1.06 -4.30 -15.72
C THR A 242 0.12 -5.14 -16.57
N PRO A 243 -0.96 -4.56 -17.15
CA PRO A 243 -1.82 -5.28 -18.08
C PRO A 243 -1.05 -5.79 -19.30
N THR A 244 -1.35 -7.01 -19.72
CA THR A 244 -0.83 -7.60 -20.97
C THR A 244 -1.51 -6.97 -22.18
N GLU A 245 -0.88 -7.06 -23.36
CA GLU A 245 -1.50 -6.56 -24.61
C GLU A 245 -2.85 -7.27 -24.87
N ALA A 246 -2.93 -8.57 -24.60
CA ALA A 246 -4.19 -9.31 -24.75
C ALA A 246 -5.31 -8.77 -23.85
N GLU A 247 -5.00 -8.43 -22.60
CA GLU A 247 -5.98 -7.82 -21.67
C GLU A 247 -6.38 -6.40 -22.14
N ILE A 248 -5.45 -5.64 -22.71
CA ILE A 248 -5.71 -4.31 -23.25
C ILE A 248 -6.62 -4.39 -24.48
N ASP A 249 -6.32 -5.31 -25.40
CA ASP A 249 -7.12 -5.50 -26.63
C ASP A 249 -8.53 -5.99 -26.30
N GLU A 250 -8.69 -6.92 -25.37
CA GLU A 250 -10.01 -7.34 -24.89
C GLU A 250 -10.77 -6.17 -24.24
N ALA A 251 -10.09 -5.37 -23.42
CA ALA A 251 -10.71 -4.20 -22.82
C ALA A 251 -11.17 -3.17 -23.87
N ARG A 252 -10.36 -2.91 -24.91
CA ARG A 252 -10.72 -2.03 -26.02
C ARG A 252 -11.96 -2.55 -26.78
N LYS A 253 -12.03 -3.87 -27.07
CA LYS A 253 -13.19 -4.48 -27.73
C LYS A 253 -14.47 -4.28 -26.91
N ILE A 254 -14.41 -4.51 -25.60
CA ILE A 254 -15.56 -4.31 -24.71
C ILE A 254 -16.02 -2.87 -24.71
N ILE A 255 -15.09 -1.89 -24.54
CA ILE A 255 -15.43 -0.48 -24.54
C ILE A 255 -16.07 -0.07 -25.88
N ALA A 256 -15.44 -0.40 -27.01
CA ALA A 256 -15.94 -0.05 -28.34
C ALA A 256 -17.35 -0.64 -28.61
N ALA A 257 -17.62 -1.87 -28.13
CA ALA A 257 -18.95 -2.49 -28.31
C ALA A 257 -20.04 -1.73 -27.51
N PHE A 258 -19.75 -1.26 -26.31
CA PHE A 258 -20.72 -0.45 -25.54
C PHE A 258 -20.90 0.94 -26.13
N GLU A 259 -19.85 1.55 -26.66
CA GLU A 259 -19.94 2.84 -27.35
C GLU A 259 -20.78 2.77 -28.64
N ALA A 260 -20.69 1.66 -29.38
CA ALA A 260 -21.50 1.41 -30.57
C ALA A 260 -22.98 1.10 -30.28
N ALA A 261 -23.34 0.76 -29.04
CA ALA A 261 -24.70 0.43 -28.62
C ALA A 261 -25.12 1.24 -27.37
N PRO A 262 -25.28 2.55 -27.47
CA PRO A 262 -25.63 3.40 -26.33
C PRO A 262 -26.99 3.02 -25.75
N GLY A 263 -27.07 2.95 -24.42
CA GLY A 263 -28.31 2.63 -23.68
C GLY A 263 -28.57 1.12 -23.50
N VAL A 264 -27.72 0.25 -24.02
CA VAL A 264 -27.84 -1.21 -23.83
C VAL A 264 -27.14 -1.63 -22.53
N GLY A 265 -27.85 -2.38 -21.68
CA GLY A 265 -27.33 -2.86 -20.38
C GLY A 265 -26.41 -4.08 -20.48
N ALA A 266 -26.54 -4.89 -21.55
CA ALA A 266 -25.74 -6.06 -21.82
C ALA A 266 -25.62 -6.36 -23.32
N LEU A 267 -24.47 -6.87 -23.73
CA LEU A 267 -24.12 -7.19 -25.11
C LEU A 267 -23.63 -8.64 -25.22
N ARG A 268 -23.73 -9.23 -26.40
CA ARG A 268 -23.09 -10.53 -26.68
C ARG A 268 -21.82 -10.28 -27.50
N ILE A 269 -20.65 -10.60 -26.95
CA ILE A 269 -19.35 -10.49 -27.62
C ILE A 269 -18.71 -11.86 -27.64
N GLU A 270 -18.39 -12.38 -28.82
CA GLU A 270 -17.74 -13.69 -29.02
C GLU A 270 -18.45 -14.83 -28.23
N GLY A 271 -19.79 -14.81 -28.20
CA GLY A 271 -20.62 -15.83 -27.53
C GLY A 271 -20.78 -15.61 -25.99
N LYS A 272 -20.12 -14.65 -25.39
CA LYS A 272 -20.21 -14.33 -23.97
C LYS A 272 -21.17 -13.17 -23.73
N LEU A 273 -21.95 -13.25 -22.65
CA LEU A 273 -22.74 -12.12 -22.16
C LEU A 273 -21.81 -11.14 -21.44
N ILE A 274 -21.76 -9.91 -21.91
CA ILE A 274 -20.93 -8.82 -21.37
C ILE A 274 -21.89 -7.71 -20.91
N ASP A 275 -21.81 -7.34 -19.65
CA ASP A 275 -22.65 -6.34 -19.00
C ASP A 275 -21.82 -5.22 -18.35
N ARG A 276 -22.47 -4.32 -17.60
CA ARG A 276 -21.82 -3.14 -16.98
C ARG A 276 -20.62 -3.50 -16.10
N PRO A 277 -20.58 -4.52 -15.24
CA PRO A 277 -19.39 -4.97 -14.53
C PRO A 277 -18.17 -5.21 -15.43
N HIS A 278 -18.37 -5.83 -16.59
CA HIS A 278 -17.30 -6.08 -17.56
C HIS A 278 -16.77 -4.78 -18.17
N TRP A 279 -17.67 -3.84 -18.48
CA TRP A 279 -17.29 -2.51 -18.98
C TRP A 279 -16.46 -1.72 -17.95
N VAL A 280 -16.87 -1.71 -16.66
CA VAL A 280 -16.12 -1.08 -15.58
C VAL A 280 -14.73 -1.73 -15.42
N LYS A 281 -14.65 -3.06 -15.51
CA LYS A 281 -13.36 -3.79 -15.48
C LYS A 281 -12.48 -3.38 -16.67
N ALA A 282 -13.03 -3.30 -17.88
CA ALA A 282 -12.31 -2.89 -19.08
C ALA A 282 -11.73 -1.47 -18.93
N GLN A 283 -12.50 -0.52 -18.42
CA GLN A 283 -12.02 0.83 -18.12
C GLN A 283 -10.83 0.83 -17.15
N ARG A 284 -10.89 0.01 -16.07
CA ARG A 284 -9.78 -0.12 -15.11
C ARG A 284 -8.51 -0.67 -15.77
N VAL A 285 -8.64 -1.65 -16.65
CA VAL A 285 -7.50 -2.22 -17.40
C VAL A 285 -6.85 -1.14 -18.27
N LEU A 286 -7.65 -0.37 -19.04
CA LEU A 286 -7.12 0.70 -19.89
C LEU A 286 -6.48 1.83 -19.06
N ALA A 287 -7.09 2.22 -17.94
CA ALA A 287 -6.53 3.21 -17.03
C ALA A 287 -5.19 2.74 -16.41
N ALA A 288 -5.06 1.45 -16.10
CA ALA A 288 -3.80 0.88 -15.62
C ALA A 288 -2.73 0.84 -16.73
N ALA A 289 -3.11 0.54 -17.98
CA ALA A 289 -2.20 0.54 -19.12
C ALA A 289 -1.65 1.95 -19.46
N ALA A 290 -2.45 2.99 -19.27
CA ALA A 290 -2.05 4.38 -19.52
C ALA A 290 -1.02 4.94 -18.50
N ARG A 291 -0.76 4.22 -17.40
CA ARG A 291 0.21 4.60 -16.35
C ARG A 291 1.58 3.94 -16.54
N ARG A 292 1.84 3.35 -17.71
CA ARG A 292 3.13 2.73 -18.07
C ARG A 292 4.26 3.75 -18.18
#